data_53a61d02f0aeb8663349d8b7fd775ac3
#
_entry.id   53a61d02f0aeb8663349d8b7fd775ac3
#
_cell.length_a   1.000
_cell.length_b   1.000
_cell.length_c   1.000
_cell.angle_alpha   90.00
_cell.angle_beta   90.00
_cell.angle_gamma   90.00
#
_symmetry.space_group_name_H-M   'P 1'
#
loop_
_entity.id
_entity.type
_entity.pdbx_description
1 polymer ?
#
loop_
_entity_poly.entity_id
_entity_poly.type
_entity_poly.pdbx_seq_one_letter_code
_entity_poly.pdbx_strand_id
1 'polypeptide(L)' 'AFDEAVSALVNLGYKQPEAERAVRRVERPGASIEDVIRAALQGLSG' A
#
# COMPACT_ATOMS: atom_id res chain seq x y z
N ALA A 1 -8.00 6.45 1.82
CA ALA A 1 -8.07 5.03 2.17
C ALA A 1 -6.71 4.44 2.57
N PHE A 2 -5.95 5.20 3.34
CA PHE A 2 -4.64 4.75 3.77
C PHE A 2 -4.74 3.42 4.56
N ASP A 3 -5.63 3.39 5.54
CA ASP A 3 -5.74 2.21 6.40
C ASP A 3 -6.19 0.98 5.62
N GLU A 4 -7.07 1.15 4.66
CA GLU A 4 -7.53 0.05 3.84
C GLU A 4 -6.39 -0.54 3.03
N ALA A 5 -5.56 0.32 2.44
CA ALA A 5 -4.44 -0.15 1.64
C ALA A 5 -3.43 -0.88 2.52
N VAL A 6 -3.15 -0.34 3.70
CA VAL A 6 -2.24 -0.98 4.63
C VAL A 6 -2.77 -2.35 5.04
N SER A 7 -4.06 -2.42 5.37
CA SER A 7 -4.66 -3.70 5.75
C SER A 7 -4.55 -4.73 4.64
N ALA A 8 -4.77 -4.30 3.41
CA ALA A 8 -4.67 -5.22 2.28
C ALA A 8 -3.28 -5.79 2.16
N LEU A 9 -2.25 -4.96 2.33
CA LEU A 9 -0.88 -5.43 2.24
C LEU A 9 -0.53 -6.36 3.39
N VAL A 10 -0.99 -6.05 4.59
CA VAL A 10 -0.74 -6.91 5.74
C VAL A 10 -1.39 -8.28 5.52
N ASN A 11 -2.60 -8.29 4.96
CA ASN A 11 -3.28 -9.55 4.65
C ASN A 11 -2.52 -10.38 3.62
N LEU A 12 -1.74 -9.73 2.78
CA LEU A 12 -0.92 -10.43 1.79
C LEU A 12 0.39 -10.96 2.39
N GLY A 13 0.68 -10.63 3.64
CA GLY A 13 1.86 -11.14 4.29
C GLY A 13 2.93 -10.13 4.61
N TYR A 14 2.74 -8.88 4.28
CA TYR A 14 3.71 -7.84 4.60
C TYR A 14 3.54 -7.39 6.04
N LYS A 15 4.64 -6.98 6.64
CA LYS A 15 4.59 -6.45 8.01
C LYS A 15 4.01 -5.05 7.99
N GLN A 16 3.34 -4.71 9.09
CA GLN A 16 2.64 -3.42 9.15
C GLN A 16 3.54 -2.22 8.89
N PRO A 17 4.74 -2.11 9.49
CA PRO A 17 5.60 -0.96 9.21
C PRO A 17 5.98 -0.86 7.73
N GLU A 18 6.23 -2.00 7.10
CA GLU A 18 6.56 -2.01 5.67
C GLU A 18 5.37 -1.60 4.83
N ALA A 19 4.19 -2.11 5.18
CA ALA A 19 2.98 -1.76 4.45
C ALA A 19 2.68 -0.28 4.56
N GLU A 20 2.79 0.28 5.76
CA GLU A 20 2.54 1.70 5.96
C GLU A 20 3.50 2.56 5.15
N ARG A 21 4.77 2.19 5.16
CA ARG A 21 5.77 2.95 4.42
C ARG A 21 5.51 2.90 2.92
N ALA A 22 5.17 1.72 2.41
CA ALA A 22 4.91 1.57 0.99
C ALA A 22 3.70 2.38 0.55
N VAL A 23 2.63 2.36 1.35
CA VAL A 23 1.42 3.10 1.02
C VAL A 23 1.68 4.60 1.06
N ARG A 24 2.43 5.08 2.05
CA ARG A 24 2.74 6.49 2.14
C ARG A 24 3.48 7.00 0.92
N ARG A 25 4.32 6.16 0.34
CA ARG A 25 5.11 6.59 -0.82
C ARG A 25 4.27 6.75 -2.06
N VAL A 26 3.19 5.98 -2.17
CA VAL A 26 2.42 5.95 -3.41
C VAL A 26 1.04 6.58 -3.28
N GLU A 27 0.58 6.82 -2.06
CA GLU A 27 -0.74 7.41 -1.85
C GLU A 27 -0.78 8.83 -2.37
N ARG A 28 -1.88 9.16 -3.06
CA ARG A 28 -2.06 10.52 -3.55
C ARG A 28 -3.56 10.79 -3.68
N PRO A 29 -3.96 12.07 -3.64
CA PRO A 29 -5.38 12.42 -3.79
C PRO A 29 -5.89 11.94 -5.14
N GLY A 30 -7.08 11.38 -5.13
CA GLY A 30 -7.71 10.92 -6.36
C GLY A 30 -7.33 9.53 -6.81
N ALA A 31 -6.32 8.91 -6.21
CA ALA A 31 -5.96 7.54 -6.54
C ALA A 31 -6.97 6.58 -5.93
N SER A 32 -7.37 5.56 -6.69
CA SER A 32 -8.24 4.54 -6.14
C SER A 32 -7.43 3.62 -5.22
N ILE A 33 -8.14 2.90 -4.34
CA ILE A 33 -7.45 1.98 -3.46
C ILE A 33 -6.71 0.91 -4.25
N GLU A 34 -7.29 0.47 -5.36
CA GLU A 34 -6.62 -0.53 -6.21
C GLU A 34 -5.32 -0.01 -6.77
N ASP A 35 -5.33 1.25 -7.22
CA ASP A 35 -4.11 1.86 -7.75
C ASP A 35 -3.04 1.99 -6.68
N VAL A 36 -3.44 2.39 -5.48
CA VAL A 36 -2.50 2.54 -4.37
C VAL A 36 -1.89 1.19 -4.00
N ILE A 37 -2.72 0.16 -3.91
CA ILE A 37 -2.23 -1.17 -3.56
C ILE A 37 -1.27 -1.68 -4.62
N ARG A 38 -1.62 -1.51 -5.89
CA ARG A 38 -0.77 -1.97 -6.98
C ARG A 38 0.58 -1.27 -6.97
N ALA A 39 0.56 0.05 -6.80
CA ALA A 39 1.81 0.81 -6.78
C ALA A 39 2.67 0.43 -5.57
N ALA A 40 2.03 0.22 -4.42
CA ALA A 40 2.75 -0.18 -3.22
C ALA A 40 3.40 -1.55 -3.41
N LEU A 41 2.68 -2.48 -4.03
CA LEU A 41 3.23 -3.81 -4.29
C LEU A 41 4.42 -3.76 -5.22
N GLN A 42 4.36 -2.90 -6.24
CA GLN A 42 5.49 -2.74 -7.14
C GLN A 42 6.72 -2.23 -6.39
N GLY A 43 6.51 -1.28 -5.48
CA GLY A 43 7.60 -0.77 -4.68
C GLY A 43 8.18 -1.81 -3.75
N LEU A 44 7.33 -2.66 -3.19
CA LEU A 44 7.80 -3.72 -2.30
C LEU A 44 8.50 -4.85 -3.05
N SER A 45 8.10 -5.08 -4.28
CA SER A 45 8.69 -6.14 -5.09
C SER A 45 10.02 -5.74 -5.71
N GLY A 46 10.19 -4.46 -5.87
CA GLY A 46 11.37 -3.96 -6.53
C GLY A 46 12.52 -3.75 -5.61
#